data_571eb241bf7d4e775c0c3e6208c58309
#
_entry.id   571eb241bf7d4e775c0c3e6208c58309
#
_cell.length_a   1.000
_cell.length_b   1.000
_cell.length_c   1.000
_cell.angle_alpha   90.00
_cell.angle_beta   90.00
_cell.angle_gamma   90.00
#
_symmetry.space_group_name_H-M   'P 1'
#
loop_
_entity.id
_entity.type
_entity.pdbx_description
1 polymer ?
#
loop_
_entity_poly.entity_id
_entity_poly.type
_entity_poly.pdbx_seq_one_letter_code
_entity_poly.pdbx_strand_id
1 'polypeptide(L)'
;MSRVYERAVEAVGSDPKSAPLWRKYIKFEIASGTKAGAAKVYDQALKCRVSDLSSLWEECKAFVEENELSDITTPSEYQKLKMKVMEQKREEAEKAAEQKQLEKEKAAEARAAAAAEDPDLAPGGLSDEEEMAPGSITIPDPEVTDAEIKVEYLKSREEIKDATLKEIEMRAEFEAVIKRPYFHVKPLDEKQLQNWREYLQFEENAGTPAHLTDHLYERCVVACANYSEFWIKFAQWKEKAISPEASHEVAHRACSIFLKYRPDIHLFYADLLESHGYVEEARQVYRNVTGSVAAGLVEAFVRFANFERRSGNPEGATEVYKALLAANRPDDPQNSSLRPYVALHFARFQTKVVKDIEGARATYKEAREAQPDKAELWKASLQFEMDQVAAADDTPGLATDEGEQVEELFKQIVGEGSQLSPADQHEAWQLYMEFKEDFAANIKDVRITRGKYDKFQLKLASKKRPASTELEGSDAKQAKTEGTLGASAAAPAAVADPNAAAAYSYAQQPAAAGATTYDPNAYQNYYAQHSTSYPQYSYPQQY
;
A
#
# COMPACT_ATOMS: atom_id res chain seq x y z
N MET A 1 -4.04 -5.26 -43.03
CA MET A 1 -3.49 -4.02 -42.47
C MET A 1 -4.40 -3.46 -41.37
N SER A 2 -5.73 -3.35 -41.53
CA SER A 2 -6.66 -2.86 -40.50
C SER A 2 -6.50 -3.58 -39.17
N ARG A 3 -6.41 -4.92 -39.14
CA ARG A 3 -6.13 -5.69 -37.90
C ARG A 3 -4.84 -5.31 -37.18
N VAL A 4 -3.84 -4.78 -37.89
CA VAL A 4 -2.58 -4.32 -37.24
C VAL A 4 -2.84 -3.00 -36.49
N TYR A 5 -3.60 -2.10 -37.13
CA TYR A 5 -4.00 -0.86 -36.46
C TYR A 5 -4.95 -1.11 -35.30
N GLU A 6 -5.93 -2.00 -35.44
CA GLU A 6 -6.84 -2.41 -34.35
C GLU A 6 -6.04 -2.90 -33.13
N ARG A 7 -5.11 -3.84 -33.32
CA ARG A 7 -4.24 -4.31 -32.23
C ARG A 7 -3.35 -3.22 -31.65
N ALA A 8 -2.84 -2.31 -32.49
CA ALA A 8 -2.00 -1.20 -32.03
C ALA A 8 -2.81 -0.21 -31.17
N VAL A 9 -4.05 0.10 -31.58
CA VAL A 9 -4.95 0.97 -30.84
C VAL A 9 -5.43 0.31 -29.55
N GLU A 10 -5.71 -0.99 -29.55
CA GLU A 10 -6.04 -1.76 -28.36
C GLU A 10 -4.90 -1.73 -27.34
N ALA A 11 -3.66 -1.84 -27.80
CA ALA A 11 -2.49 -1.87 -26.93
C ALA A 11 -2.08 -0.49 -26.39
N VAL A 12 -2.14 0.58 -27.20
CA VAL A 12 -1.61 1.91 -26.82
C VAL A 12 -2.52 3.08 -27.20
N GLY A 13 -3.74 2.82 -27.65
CA GLY A 13 -4.67 3.87 -28.08
C GLY A 13 -5.10 4.80 -26.94
N SER A 14 -5.10 4.34 -25.72
CA SER A 14 -5.44 5.11 -24.52
C SER A 14 -4.25 5.90 -23.95
N ASP A 15 -3.05 5.81 -24.54
CA ASP A 15 -1.92 6.63 -24.13
C ASP A 15 -2.15 8.11 -24.50
N PRO A 16 -1.88 9.08 -23.62
CA PRO A 16 -2.04 10.51 -23.92
C PRO A 16 -1.32 10.96 -25.18
N LYS A 17 -0.24 10.29 -25.59
CA LYS A 17 0.56 10.60 -26.79
C LYS A 17 0.18 9.79 -28.02
N SER A 18 -0.95 9.07 -28.02
CA SER A 18 -1.36 8.18 -29.12
C SER A 18 -1.97 8.88 -30.34
N ALA A 19 -2.20 10.21 -30.32
CA ALA A 19 -2.77 10.97 -31.44
C ALA A 19 -2.16 10.66 -32.82
N PRO A 20 -0.82 10.53 -32.99
CA PRO A 20 -0.21 10.17 -34.27
C PRO A 20 -0.62 8.78 -34.78
N LEU A 21 -0.87 7.83 -33.87
CA LEU A 21 -1.34 6.49 -34.21
C LEU A 21 -2.78 6.55 -34.75
N TRP A 22 -3.67 7.26 -34.04
CA TRP A 22 -5.06 7.47 -34.45
C TRP A 22 -5.15 8.12 -35.82
N ARG A 23 -4.37 9.20 -36.07
CA ARG A 23 -4.32 9.86 -37.38
C ARG A 23 -3.84 8.94 -38.49
N LYS A 24 -2.86 8.09 -38.25
CA LYS A 24 -2.38 7.10 -39.24
C LYS A 24 -3.45 6.06 -39.53
N TYR A 25 -4.17 5.60 -38.52
CA TYR A 25 -5.24 4.62 -38.72
C TYR A 25 -6.41 5.23 -39.52
N ILE A 26 -6.84 6.45 -39.17
CA ILE A 26 -7.89 7.18 -39.91
C ILE A 26 -7.48 7.37 -41.38
N LYS A 27 -6.26 7.85 -41.66
CA LYS A 27 -5.76 8.01 -43.02
C LYS A 27 -5.73 6.69 -43.81
N PHE A 28 -5.39 5.59 -43.13
CA PHE A 28 -5.41 4.27 -43.73
C PHE A 28 -6.83 3.85 -44.10
N GLU A 29 -7.83 4.02 -43.25
CA GLU A 29 -9.23 3.68 -43.52
C GLU A 29 -9.79 4.54 -44.69
N ILE A 30 -9.49 5.83 -44.72
CA ILE A 30 -9.87 6.72 -45.83
C ILE A 30 -9.23 6.24 -47.15
N ALA A 31 -7.94 5.94 -47.14
CA ALA A 31 -7.22 5.45 -48.30
C ALA A 31 -7.72 4.08 -48.78
N SER A 32 -8.26 3.26 -47.89
CA SER A 32 -8.87 1.96 -48.22
C SER A 32 -10.29 2.08 -48.78
N GLY A 33 -10.85 3.29 -48.87
CA GLY A 33 -12.18 3.58 -49.38
C GLY A 33 -13.32 3.29 -48.37
N THR A 34 -13.02 3.00 -47.13
CA THR A 34 -13.99 2.73 -46.06
C THR A 34 -14.27 3.98 -45.24
N LYS A 35 -15.09 4.92 -45.79
CA LYS A 35 -15.47 6.15 -45.06
C LYS A 35 -16.19 5.86 -43.74
N ALA A 36 -17.09 4.88 -43.72
CA ALA A 36 -17.74 4.41 -42.50
C ALA A 36 -16.75 3.79 -41.50
N GLY A 37 -15.66 3.17 -41.97
CA GLY A 37 -14.57 2.69 -41.14
C GLY A 37 -13.82 3.84 -40.47
N ALA A 38 -13.48 4.89 -41.23
CA ALA A 38 -12.83 6.09 -40.69
C ALA A 38 -13.69 6.81 -39.64
N ALA A 39 -14.99 6.92 -39.87
CA ALA A 39 -15.93 7.51 -38.89
C ALA A 39 -15.91 6.73 -37.55
N LYS A 40 -15.94 5.39 -37.60
CA LYS A 40 -15.83 4.55 -36.41
C LYS A 40 -14.51 4.76 -35.66
N VAL A 41 -13.41 4.92 -36.40
CA VAL A 41 -12.10 5.18 -35.78
C VAL A 41 -12.07 6.56 -35.10
N TYR A 42 -12.69 7.59 -35.72
CA TYR A 42 -12.89 8.88 -35.06
C TYR A 42 -13.71 8.74 -33.77
N ASP A 43 -14.84 8.02 -33.82
CA ASP A 43 -15.69 7.78 -32.63
C ASP A 43 -14.95 7.06 -31.49
N GLN A 44 -14.03 6.17 -31.83
CA GLN A 44 -13.16 5.51 -30.85
C GLN A 44 -12.11 6.47 -30.28
N ALA A 45 -11.48 7.27 -31.15
CA ALA A 45 -10.45 8.23 -30.74
C ALA A 45 -11.00 9.32 -29.82
N LEU A 46 -12.25 9.79 -30.06
CA LEU A 46 -12.91 10.80 -29.22
C LEU A 46 -13.24 10.30 -27.81
N LYS A 47 -13.30 8.99 -27.59
CA LYS A 47 -13.49 8.38 -26.27
C LYS A 47 -12.17 8.13 -25.52
N CYS A 48 -11.03 8.29 -26.21
CA CYS A 48 -9.72 8.06 -25.64
C CYS A 48 -9.13 9.36 -25.06
N ARG A 49 -8.43 9.25 -23.95
CA ARG A 49 -7.82 10.38 -23.22
C ARG A 49 -6.54 10.87 -23.88
N VAL A 50 -6.65 11.29 -25.13
CA VAL A 50 -5.52 11.72 -25.96
C VAL A 50 -5.26 13.21 -25.74
N SER A 51 -4.01 13.63 -25.54
CA SER A 51 -3.65 15.04 -25.27
C SER A 51 -4.03 16.01 -26.38
N ASP A 52 -4.11 15.53 -27.63
CA ASP A 52 -4.42 16.34 -28.83
C ASP A 52 -5.87 16.12 -29.33
N LEU A 53 -6.79 15.87 -28.39
CA LEU A 53 -8.17 15.55 -28.69
C LEU A 53 -8.91 16.67 -29.44
N SER A 54 -8.63 17.93 -29.07
CA SER A 54 -9.24 19.08 -29.74
C SER A 54 -8.86 19.18 -31.23
N SER A 55 -7.61 18.89 -31.57
CA SER A 55 -7.18 18.87 -32.98
C SER A 55 -7.81 17.70 -33.74
N LEU A 56 -7.91 16.52 -33.14
CA LEU A 56 -8.60 15.37 -33.72
C LEU A 56 -10.10 15.65 -33.95
N TRP A 57 -10.71 16.45 -33.07
CA TRP A 57 -12.08 16.89 -33.22
C TRP A 57 -12.27 17.82 -34.43
N GLU A 58 -11.38 18.78 -34.65
CA GLU A 58 -11.42 19.64 -35.83
C GLU A 58 -11.26 18.84 -37.12
N GLU A 59 -10.33 17.84 -37.14
CA GLU A 59 -10.16 16.93 -38.24
C GLU A 59 -11.44 16.07 -38.49
N CYS A 60 -12.12 15.64 -37.41
CA CYS A 60 -13.38 14.91 -37.48
C CYS A 60 -14.50 15.77 -38.08
N LYS A 61 -14.64 17.03 -37.66
CA LYS A 61 -15.63 17.97 -38.22
C LYS A 61 -15.42 18.18 -39.72
N ALA A 62 -14.22 18.48 -40.13
CA ALA A 62 -13.88 18.65 -41.52
C ALA A 62 -14.22 17.38 -42.34
N PHE A 63 -13.90 16.20 -41.83
CA PHE A 63 -14.22 14.92 -42.47
C PHE A 63 -15.75 14.73 -42.62
N VAL A 64 -16.55 15.10 -41.63
CA VAL A 64 -18.03 15.00 -41.69
C VAL A 64 -18.63 16.00 -42.68
N GLU A 65 -18.05 17.21 -42.75
CA GLU A 65 -18.49 18.27 -43.68
C GLU A 65 -18.24 17.86 -45.15
N GLU A 66 -17.08 17.26 -45.43
CA GLU A 66 -16.68 16.83 -46.78
C GLU A 66 -17.44 15.59 -47.32
N ASN A 67 -18.07 14.81 -46.42
CA ASN A 67 -18.71 13.54 -46.83
C ASN A 67 -20.22 13.58 -46.58
N GLU A 68 -20.95 12.75 -47.33
CA GLU A 68 -22.37 12.53 -47.07
C GLU A 68 -22.57 11.60 -45.87
N LEU A 69 -23.61 11.85 -45.07
CA LEU A 69 -23.89 11.04 -43.87
C LEU A 69 -24.22 9.59 -44.21
N SER A 70 -24.81 9.33 -45.35
CA SER A 70 -25.10 7.99 -45.88
C SER A 70 -23.85 7.13 -46.03
N ASP A 71 -22.68 7.76 -46.33
CA ASP A 71 -21.38 7.08 -46.54
C ASP A 71 -20.62 6.82 -45.24
N ILE A 72 -20.87 7.63 -44.21
CA ILE A 72 -20.10 7.62 -42.95
C ILE A 72 -20.85 6.96 -41.78
N THR A 73 -22.19 6.85 -41.89
CA THR A 73 -23.03 6.24 -40.86
C THR A 73 -23.65 4.92 -41.34
N THR A 74 -24.12 4.10 -40.39
CA THR A 74 -24.94 2.95 -40.72
C THR A 74 -26.37 3.39 -41.03
N PRO A 75 -27.11 2.69 -41.91
CA PRO A 75 -28.53 3.04 -42.19
C PRO A 75 -29.40 3.11 -40.93
N SER A 76 -29.15 2.26 -39.96
CA SER A 76 -29.84 2.27 -38.67
C SER A 76 -29.54 3.52 -37.84
N GLU A 77 -28.29 3.96 -37.82
CA GLU A 77 -27.84 5.16 -37.09
C GLU A 77 -28.40 6.42 -37.78
N TYR A 78 -28.33 6.49 -39.07
CA TYR A 78 -28.94 7.57 -39.86
C TYR A 78 -30.45 7.74 -39.57
N GLN A 79 -31.20 6.63 -39.58
CA GLN A 79 -32.61 6.66 -39.25
C GLN A 79 -32.87 7.13 -37.81
N LYS A 80 -32.10 6.68 -36.84
CA LYS A 80 -32.22 7.14 -35.44
C LYS A 80 -31.98 8.64 -35.32
N LEU A 81 -30.94 9.17 -35.96
CA LEU A 81 -30.65 10.60 -35.99
C LEU A 81 -31.76 11.39 -36.64
N LYS A 82 -32.29 10.92 -37.80
CA LYS A 82 -33.42 11.54 -38.48
C LYS A 82 -34.64 11.60 -37.57
N MET A 83 -35.00 10.49 -36.93
CA MET A 83 -36.13 10.48 -35.97
C MET A 83 -35.91 11.44 -34.80
N LYS A 84 -34.71 11.49 -34.26
CA LYS A 84 -34.41 12.42 -33.15
C LYS A 84 -34.56 13.88 -33.56
N VAL A 85 -34.10 14.26 -34.75
CA VAL A 85 -34.27 15.62 -35.29
C VAL A 85 -35.76 15.92 -35.57
N MET A 86 -36.50 14.96 -36.07
CA MET A 86 -37.98 15.10 -36.27
C MET A 86 -38.68 15.34 -34.95
N GLU A 87 -38.36 14.59 -33.91
CA GLU A 87 -38.95 14.72 -32.58
C GLU A 87 -38.61 16.07 -31.97
N GLN A 88 -37.38 16.54 -32.05
CA GLN A 88 -36.97 17.87 -31.59
C GLN A 88 -37.75 19.00 -32.29
N LYS A 89 -37.84 18.94 -33.61
CA LYS A 89 -38.63 19.92 -34.37
C LYS A 89 -40.10 19.91 -34.00
N ARG A 90 -40.67 18.74 -33.73
CA ARG A 90 -42.04 18.59 -33.30
C ARG A 90 -42.27 19.23 -31.92
N GLU A 91 -41.39 18.97 -30.97
CA GLU A 91 -41.43 19.62 -29.65
C GLU A 91 -41.26 21.14 -29.74
N GLU A 92 -40.34 21.62 -30.61
CA GLU A 92 -40.18 23.06 -30.84
C GLU A 92 -41.41 23.69 -31.45
N ALA A 93 -42.07 23.03 -32.41
CA ALA A 93 -43.30 23.47 -33.02
C ALA A 93 -44.47 23.47 -32.01
N GLU A 94 -44.56 22.47 -31.15
CA GLU A 94 -45.55 22.41 -30.07
C GLU A 94 -45.35 23.57 -29.08
N LYS A 95 -44.15 23.81 -28.60
CA LYS A 95 -43.82 24.93 -27.71
C LYS A 95 -44.09 26.30 -28.35
N ALA A 96 -43.75 26.43 -29.65
CA ALA A 96 -44.08 27.66 -30.39
C ALA A 96 -45.59 27.88 -30.59
N ALA A 97 -46.35 26.80 -30.76
CA ALA A 97 -47.81 26.87 -30.85
C ALA A 97 -48.44 27.23 -29.49
N GLU A 98 -47.97 26.64 -28.42
CA GLU A 98 -48.40 26.99 -27.05
C GLU A 98 -48.08 28.46 -26.71
N GLN A 99 -46.88 28.95 -27.04
CA GLN A 99 -46.55 30.36 -26.84
C GLN A 99 -47.46 31.30 -27.62
N LYS A 100 -47.74 31.00 -28.88
CA LYS A 100 -48.66 31.79 -29.69
C LYS A 100 -50.11 31.79 -29.14
N GLN A 101 -50.54 30.65 -28.55
CA GLN A 101 -51.84 30.60 -27.88
C GLN A 101 -51.86 31.46 -26.62
N LEU A 102 -50.82 31.36 -25.79
CA LEU A 102 -50.69 32.17 -24.58
C LEU A 102 -50.62 33.68 -24.88
N GLU A 103 -49.91 34.06 -25.96
CA GLU A 103 -49.89 35.45 -26.42
C GLU A 103 -51.26 35.93 -26.92
N LYS A 104 -52.03 35.08 -27.65
CA LYS A 104 -53.40 35.40 -28.08
C LYS A 104 -54.35 35.54 -26.89
N GLU A 105 -54.21 34.65 -25.87
CA GLU A 105 -54.99 34.75 -24.64
C GLU A 105 -54.69 36.06 -23.88
N LYS A 106 -53.44 36.38 -23.70
CA LYS A 106 -53.02 37.64 -23.06
C LYS A 106 -53.50 38.87 -23.83
N ALA A 107 -53.41 38.81 -25.14
CA ALA A 107 -53.95 39.91 -25.99
C ALA A 107 -55.46 40.02 -25.94
N ALA A 108 -56.18 38.89 -25.83
CA ALA A 108 -57.62 38.88 -25.65
C ALA A 108 -58.03 39.40 -24.26
N GLU A 109 -57.34 39.01 -23.19
CA GLU A 109 -57.51 39.55 -21.84
C GLU A 109 -57.25 41.07 -21.79
N ALA A 110 -56.16 41.53 -22.41
CA ALA A 110 -55.86 42.96 -22.49
C ALA A 110 -56.92 43.76 -23.27
N ARG A 111 -57.44 43.17 -24.35
CA ARG A 111 -58.55 43.76 -25.08
C ARG A 111 -59.90 43.80 -24.27
N ALA A 112 -60.13 42.72 -23.53
CA ALA A 112 -61.31 42.68 -22.65
C ALA A 112 -61.16 43.65 -21.47
N ALA A 113 -59.97 43.81 -20.90
CA ALA A 113 -59.72 44.82 -19.86
C ALA A 113 -59.87 46.27 -20.39
N ALA A 114 -59.33 46.54 -21.58
CA ALA A 114 -59.48 47.84 -22.23
C ALA A 114 -60.98 48.19 -22.60
N ALA A 115 -61.78 47.19 -23.00
CA ALA A 115 -63.18 47.35 -23.28
C ALA A 115 -64.03 47.55 -22.00
N ALA A 116 -63.52 47.13 -20.85
CA ALA A 116 -64.21 47.37 -19.55
C ALA A 116 -63.92 48.77 -18.98
N GLU A 117 -62.91 49.49 -19.42
CA GLU A 117 -62.55 50.84 -18.97
C GLU A 117 -63.23 51.95 -19.82
N ASP A 118 -63.64 51.65 -21.06
CA ASP A 118 -64.29 52.65 -21.92
C ASP A 118 -65.43 52.02 -22.79
N PRO A 119 -66.72 52.08 -22.38
CA PRO A 119 -67.88 51.45 -23.07
C PRO A 119 -68.17 51.98 -24.46
N ASP A 120 -67.63 53.16 -24.86
CA ASP A 120 -67.94 53.83 -26.16
C ASP A 120 -66.98 53.43 -27.30
N LEU A 121 -66.00 52.52 -27.03
CA LEU A 121 -65.05 52.01 -28.02
C LEU A 121 -65.39 50.56 -28.45
N ALA A 122 -66.66 50.28 -28.74
CA ALA A 122 -67.02 49.02 -29.36
C ALA A 122 -66.77 49.11 -30.88
N PRO A 123 -65.80 48.31 -31.43
CA PRO A 123 -65.64 48.25 -32.88
C PRO A 123 -66.77 47.38 -33.45
N GLY A 124 -67.71 48.06 -34.08
CA GLY A 124 -68.63 47.42 -35.01
C GLY A 124 -67.87 46.92 -36.23
N GLY A 125 -68.03 45.66 -36.60
CA GLY A 125 -67.54 45.19 -37.86
C GLY A 125 -67.29 43.68 -37.84
N LEU A 126 -68.29 43.00 -38.27
CA LEU A 126 -68.28 41.63 -38.76
C LEU A 126 -67.04 41.28 -39.58
N SER A 127 -66.32 40.32 -39.21
CA SER A 127 -65.67 39.40 -40.13
C SER A 127 -65.87 37.98 -39.58
N ASP A 128 -66.60 37.18 -40.33
CA ASP A 128 -66.76 35.76 -40.18
C ASP A 128 -65.33 35.07 -40.27
N GLU A 129 -64.67 35.04 -39.15
CA GLU A 129 -63.58 34.04 -39.00
C GLU A 129 -64.21 32.90 -38.21
N GLU A 130 -64.34 31.78 -38.91
CA GLU A 130 -64.81 30.49 -38.43
C GLU A 130 -64.28 30.23 -37.03
N GLU A 131 -65.16 30.11 -36.06
CA GLU A 131 -64.94 29.56 -34.74
C GLU A 131 -64.61 28.06 -34.91
N MET A 132 -63.35 27.80 -35.33
CA MET A 132 -62.82 26.43 -35.29
C MET A 132 -62.75 26.02 -33.84
N ALA A 133 -63.60 25.06 -33.47
CA ALA A 133 -63.55 24.31 -32.23
C ALA A 133 -62.06 23.95 -31.89
N PRO A 134 -61.70 23.76 -30.60
CA PRO A 134 -60.33 23.32 -30.21
C PRO A 134 -60.05 21.94 -30.76
N GLY A 135 -59.80 21.91 -32.06
CA GLY A 135 -59.33 20.72 -32.78
C GLY A 135 -57.88 20.53 -32.52
N SER A 136 -57.53 19.33 -32.13
CA SER A 136 -56.19 18.81 -32.08
C SER A 136 -55.33 19.46 -33.17
N ILE A 137 -54.32 20.24 -32.77
CA ILE A 137 -53.34 20.83 -33.69
C ILE A 137 -52.58 19.65 -34.29
N THR A 138 -52.98 19.25 -35.50
CA THR A 138 -52.22 18.24 -36.28
C THR A 138 -51.01 18.98 -36.84
N ILE A 139 -49.91 18.88 -36.14
CA ILE A 139 -48.61 19.41 -36.61
C ILE A 139 -48.15 18.45 -37.71
N PRO A 140 -48.00 18.89 -38.97
CA PRO A 140 -47.46 18.03 -40.02
C PRO A 140 -46.02 17.63 -39.69
N ASP A 141 -45.64 16.40 -40.05
CA ASP A 141 -44.28 15.92 -39.81
C ASP A 141 -43.27 16.91 -40.43
N PRO A 142 -42.35 17.48 -39.64
CA PRO A 142 -41.43 18.48 -40.16
C PRO A 142 -40.47 17.86 -41.17
N GLU A 143 -40.25 18.53 -42.30
CA GLU A 143 -39.15 18.15 -43.21
C GLU A 143 -37.81 18.29 -42.55
N VAL A 144 -37.04 17.22 -42.58
CA VAL A 144 -35.69 17.16 -42.00
C VAL A 144 -34.67 17.16 -43.14
N THR A 145 -33.77 18.11 -43.12
CA THR A 145 -32.69 18.23 -44.11
C THR A 145 -31.44 17.45 -43.66
N ASP A 146 -30.63 16.96 -44.60
CA ASP A 146 -29.38 16.29 -44.29
C ASP A 146 -28.39 17.17 -43.50
N ALA A 147 -28.44 18.47 -43.69
CA ALA A 147 -27.65 19.44 -42.91
C ALA A 147 -28.00 19.42 -41.42
N GLU A 148 -29.30 19.33 -41.09
CA GLU A 148 -29.76 19.25 -39.70
C GLU A 148 -29.38 17.91 -39.05
N ILE A 149 -29.41 16.81 -39.82
CA ILE A 149 -28.96 15.52 -39.31
C ILE A 149 -27.46 15.53 -39.09
N LYS A 150 -26.65 16.22 -39.94
CA LYS A 150 -25.22 16.43 -39.72
C LYS A 150 -24.93 17.22 -38.43
N VAL A 151 -25.68 18.24 -38.15
CA VAL A 151 -25.57 19.04 -36.91
C VAL A 151 -25.84 18.17 -35.69
N GLU A 152 -26.89 17.37 -35.69
CA GLU A 152 -27.20 16.47 -34.57
C GLU A 152 -26.18 15.35 -34.43
N TYR A 153 -25.63 14.81 -35.53
CA TYR A 153 -24.52 13.86 -35.53
C TYR A 153 -23.30 14.47 -34.84
N LEU A 154 -22.87 15.67 -35.22
CA LEU A 154 -21.73 16.36 -34.64
C LEU A 154 -21.98 16.70 -33.17
N LYS A 155 -23.20 17.18 -32.82
CA LYS A 155 -23.54 17.48 -31.42
C LYS A 155 -23.40 16.28 -30.51
N SER A 156 -23.83 15.09 -30.93
CA SER A 156 -23.68 13.87 -30.14
C SER A 156 -22.22 13.48 -29.91
N ARG A 157 -21.32 13.76 -30.88
CA ARG A 157 -19.87 13.52 -30.74
C ARG A 157 -19.16 14.59 -29.95
N GLU A 158 -19.66 15.82 -30.01
CA GLU A 158 -19.18 16.92 -29.17
C GLU A 158 -19.43 16.66 -27.68
N GLU A 159 -20.60 16.14 -27.33
CA GLU A 159 -20.90 15.71 -25.96
C GLU A 159 -19.90 14.66 -25.45
N ILE A 160 -19.53 13.67 -26.30
CA ILE A 160 -18.53 12.67 -25.97
C ILE A 160 -17.14 13.31 -25.79
N LYS A 161 -16.74 14.17 -26.73
CA LYS A 161 -15.48 14.91 -26.67
C LYS A 161 -15.39 15.74 -25.39
N ASP A 162 -16.45 16.48 -25.04
CA ASP A 162 -16.47 17.35 -23.85
C ASP A 162 -16.40 16.55 -22.55
N ALA A 163 -17.07 15.39 -22.49
CA ALA A 163 -16.92 14.46 -21.38
C ALA A 163 -15.47 13.96 -21.26
N THR A 164 -14.85 13.57 -22.38
CA THR A 164 -13.47 13.10 -22.41
C THR A 164 -12.47 14.21 -22.07
N LEU A 165 -12.73 15.46 -22.50
CA LEU A 165 -11.88 16.62 -22.16
C LEU A 165 -11.89 16.88 -20.65
N LYS A 166 -13.02 16.81 -19.98
CA LYS A 166 -13.09 16.92 -18.51
C LYS A 166 -12.26 15.85 -17.82
N GLU A 167 -12.29 14.62 -18.33
CA GLU A 167 -11.45 13.56 -17.80
C GLU A 167 -9.94 13.82 -18.01
N ILE A 168 -9.57 14.41 -19.15
CA ILE A 168 -8.19 14.83 -19.44
C ILE A 168 -7.75 15.95 -18.50
N GLU A 169 -8.61 16.96 -18.29
CA GLU A 169 -8.33 18.09 -17.40
C GLU A 169 -8.06 17.64 -15.95
N MET A 170 -8.86 16.73 -15.42
CA MET A 170 -8.65 16.18 -14.06
C MET A 170 -7.30 15.50 -13.90
N ARG A 171 -6.70 15.02 -14.98
CA ARG A 171 -5.42 14.28 -14.99
C ARG A 171 -4.24 15.12 -15.45
N ALA A 172 -4.49 16.32 -15.94
CA ALA A 172 -3.48 17.17 -16.58
C ALA A 172 -2.31 17.49 -15.64
N GLU A 173 -2.58 17.71 -14.36
CA GLU A 173 -1.55 18.00 -13.36
C GLU A 173 -0.59 16.82 -13.19
N PHE A 174 -1.12 15.57 -13.09
CA PHE A 174 -0.30 14.37 -12.96
C PHE A 174 0.56 14.14 -14.22
N GLU A 175 -0.04 14.25 -15.40
CA GLU A 175 0.66 14.06 -16.68
C GLU A 175 1.75 15.12 -16.93
N ALA A 176 1.55 16.35 -16.49
CA ALA A 176 2.53 17.43 -16.61
C ALA A 176 3.81 17.17 -15.80
N VAL A 177 3.70 16.47 -14.66
CA VAL A 177 4.85 16.11 -13.81
C VAL A 177 5.66 14.96 -14.40
N ILE A 178 5.06 14.10 -15.23
CA ILE A 178 5.73 12.94 -15.84
C ILE A 178 6.72 13.41 -16.93
N LYS A 179 7.95 13.67 -16.52
CA LYS A 179 9.02 14.11 -17.44
C LYS A 179 9.67 12.94 -18.17
N ARG A 180 9.69 11.75 -17.56
CA ARG A 180 10.38 10.57 -18.06
C ARG A 180 9.47 9.36 -18.06
N PRO A 181 8.65 9.16 -19.09
CA PRO A 181 7.71 8.04 -19.20
C PRO A 181 8.35 6.75 -19.75
N TYR A 182 9.66 6.60 -19.69
CA TYR A 182 10.43 5.48 -20.21
C TYR A 182 11.44 4.98 -19.18
N PHE A 183 11.86 3.73 -19.33
CA PHE A 183 12.89 3.12 -18.48
C PHE A 183 14.24 3.83 -18.62
N HIS A 184 14.90 4.06 -17.50
CA HIS A 184 16.26 4.56 -17.45
C HIS A 184 16.98 4.08 -16.19
N VAL A 185 18.30 3.84 -16.28
CA VAL A 185 19.13 3.34 -15.16
C VAL A 185 19.22 4.34 -14.01
N LYS A 186 19.25 5.67 -14.32
CA LYS A 186 19.27 6.69 -13.25
C LYS A 186 17.96 6.65 -12.46
N PRO A 187 18.02 6.78 -11.13
CA PRO A 187 16.80 6.83 -10.32
C PRO A 187 15.89 7.99 -10.73
N LEU A 188 14.62 7.85 -10.45
CA LEU A 188 13.63 8.92 -10.58
C LEU A 188 13.72 9.85 -9.38
N ASP A 189 13.40 11.13 -9.60
CA ASP A 189 13.24 12.09 -8.53
C ASP A 189 12.06 11.70 -7.63
N GLU A 190 12.18 11.94 -6.31
CA GLU A 190 11.11 11.60 -5.36
C GLU A 190 9.77 12.27 -5.72
N LYS A 191 9.80 13.48 -6.26
CA LYS A 191 8.60 14.17 -6.76
C LYS A 191 7.88 13.40 -7.87
N GLN A 192 8.62 12.73 -8.76
CA GLN A 192 8.03 11.91 -9.81
C GLN A 192 7.50 10.58 -9.25
N LEU A 193 8.20 9.98 -8.28
CA LEU A 193 7.72 8.78 -7.60
C LEU A 193 6.42 9.07 -6.83
N GLN A 194 6.39 10.18 -6.10
CA GLN A 194 5.20 10.60 -5.36
C GLN A 194 4.02 10.88 -6.30
N ASN A 195 4.28 11.55 -7.44
CA ASN A 195 3.27 11.79 -8.47
C ASN A 195 2.68 10.49 -9.03
N TRP A 196 3.51 9.45 -9.25
CA TRP A 196 3.01 8.15 -9.68
C TRP A 196 2.14 7.48 -8.61
N ARG A 197 2.53 7.55 -7.31
CA ARG A 197 1.72 7.02 -6.20
C ARG A 197 0.35 7.69 -6.14
N GLU A 198 0.32 9.02 -6.22
CA GLU A 198 -0.91 9.81 -6.17
C GLU A 198 -1.78 9.59 -7.40
N TYR A 199 -1.19 9.54 -8.59
CA TYR A 199 -1.93 9.31 -9.83
C TYR A 199 -2.59 7.93 -9.85
N LEU A 200 -1.87 6.87 -9.48
CA LEU A 200 -2.44 5.52 -9.35
C LEU A 200 -3.58 5.49 -8.33
N GLN A 201 -3.38 6.12 -7.17
CA GLN A 201 -4.42 6.19 -6.15
C GLN A 201 -5.65 6.98 -6.59
N PHE A 202 -5.45 8.06 -7.36
CA PHE A 202 -6.55 8.83 -7.94
C PHE A 202 -7.39 7.97 -8.89
N GLU A 203 -6.78 7.21 -9.81
CA GLU A 203 -7.49 6.35 -10.76
C GLU A 203 -8.22 5.18 -10.07
N GLU A 204 -7.62 4.60 -9.04
CA GLU A 204 -8.28 3.57 -8.22
C GLU A 204 -9.53 4.10 -7.51
N ASN A 205 -9.46 5.33 -6.96
CA ASN A 205 -10.56 5.94 -6.23
C ASN A 205 -11.65 6.52 -7.14
N ALA A 206 -11.28 6.95 -8.35
CA ALA A 206 -12.22 7.53 -9.32
C ALA A 206 -13.17 6.49 -9.94
N GLY A 207 -12.99 5.20 -9.67
CA GLY A 207 -13.80 4.13 -10.27
C GLY A 207 -13.60 4.02 -11.78
N THR A 208 -12.43 4.39 -12.26
CA THR A 208 -12.03 4.30 -13.67
C THR A 208 -12.17 2.87 -14.18
N PRO A 209 -12.63 2.65 -15.42
CA PRO A 209 -12.70 1.31 -16.03
C PRO A 209 -11.37 0.56 -15.90
N ALA A 210 -11.43 -0.72 -15.53
CA ALA A 210 -10.25 -1.51 -15.17
C ALA A 210 -9.18 -1.54 -16.27
N HIS A 211 -9.57 -1.56 -17.55
CA HIS A 211 -8.61 -1.56 -18.66
C HIS A 211 -7.80 -0.25 -18.77
N LEU A 212 -8.35 0.89 -18.36
CA LEU A 212 -7.63 2.19 -18.36
C LEU A 212 -6.67 2.27 -17.16
N THR A 213 -7.10 1.81 -16.00
CA THR A 213 -6.24 1.73 -14.81
C THR A 213 -5.10 0.72 -15.05
N ASP A 214 -5.38 -0.40 -15.67
CA ASP A 214 -4.38 -1.39 -16.10
C ASP A 214 -3.31 -0.75 -16.99
N HIS A 215 -3.75 -0.03 -18.01
CA HIS A 215 -2.85 0.68 -18.93
C HIS A 215 -1.99 1.72 -18.19
N LEU A 216 -2.54 2.43 -17.22
CA LEU A 216 -1.76 3.36 -16.40
C LEU A 216 -0.71 2.65 -15.56
N TYR A 217 -1.04 1.50 -14.96
CA TYR A 217 -0.08 0.67 -14.23
C TYR A 217 1.05 0.17 -15.14
N GLU A 218 0.73 -0.30 -16.35
CA GLU A 218 1.76 -0.70 -17.33
C GLU A 218 2.69 0.47 -17.68
N ARG A 219 2.17 1.68 -17.89
CA ARG A 219 2.99 2.89 -18.09
C ARG A 219 3.87 3.20 -16.88
N CYS A 220 3.30 3.06 -15.68
CA CYS A 220 4.03 3.28 -14.43
C CYS A 220 5.19 2.30 -14.28
N VAL A 221 4.98 0.99 -14.44
CA VAL A 221 6.05 -0.01 -14.28
C VAL A 221 7.12 0.05 -15.38
N VAL A 222 6.84 0.68 -16.54
CA VAL A 222 7.88 1.00 -17.52
C VAL A 222 8.81 2.10 -16.99
N ALA A 223 8.26 3.19 -16.46
CA ALA A 223 9.06 4.28 -15.91
C ALA A 223 9.74 3.92 -14.58
N CYS A 224 9.04 3.16 -13.74
CA CYS A 224 9.40 2.77 -12.38
C CYS A 224 9.85 1.30 -12.28
N ALA A 225 10.42 0.71 -13.33
CA ALA A 225 10.75 -0.71 -13.39
C ALA A 225 11.65 -1.22 -12.24
N ASN A 226 12.52 -0.36 -11.69
CA ASN A 226 13.46 -0.69 -10.62
C ASN A 226 12.87 -0.56 -9.20
N TYR A 227 11.60 -0.17 -9.07
CA TYR A 227 10.95 0.09 -7.78
C TYR A 227 9.90 -0.98 -7.51
N SER A 228 10.19 -1.84 -6.55
CA SER A 228 9.32 -2.98 -6.18
C SER A 228 7.93 -2.55 -5.70
N GLU A 229 7.82 -1.39 -5.07
CA GLU A 229 6.54 -0.86 -4.56
C GLU A 229 5.46 -0.77 -5.63
N PHE A 230 5.81 -0.32 -6.86
CA PHE A 230 4.84 -0.19 -7.95
C PHE A 230 4.43 -1.54 -8.54
N TRP A 231 5.35 -2.51 -8.59
CA TRP A 231 5.04 -3.86 -9.00
C TRP A 231 4.14 -4.58 -8.00
N ILE A 232 4.41 -4.42 -6.70
CA ILE A 232 3.59 -4.97 -5.62
C ILE A 232 2.18 -4.35 -5.69
N LYS A 233 2.10 -3.03 -5.78
CA LYS A 233 0.82 -2.32 -5.88
C LYS A 233 0.04 -2.76 -7.13
N PHE A 234 0.71 -2.90 -8.27
CA PHE A 234 0.10 -3.39 -9.51
C PHE A 234 -0.44 -4.81 -9.37
N ALA A 235 0.35 -5.74 -8.81
CA ALA A 235 -0.11 -7.11 -8.58
C ALA A 235 -1.33 -7.15 -7.63
N GLN A 236 -1.30 -6.39 -6.53
CA GLN A 236 -2.42 -6.29 -5.59
C GLN A 236 -3.68 -5.70 -6.23
N TRP A 237 -3.52 -4.70 -7.10
CA TRP A 237 -4.64 -4.14 -7.83
C TRP A 237 -5.22 -5.15 -8.84
N LYS A 238 -4.36 -5.88 -9.59
CA LYS A 238 -4.77 -6.95 -10.52
C LYS A 238 -5.55 -8.06 -9.79
N GLU A 239 -5.10 -8.48 -8.61
CA GLU A 239 -5.77 -9.47 -7.78
C GLU A 239 -7.21 -9.08 -7.45
N LYS A 240 -7.41 -7.80 -7.09
CA LYS A 240 -8.72 -7.27 -6.69
C LYS A 240 -9.64 -6.96 -7.87
N ALA A 241 -9.09 -6.40 -8.95
CA ALA A 241 -9.86 -5.82 -10.04
C ALA A 241 -10.07 -6.77 -11.23
N ILE A 242 -9.19 -7.74 -11.43
CA ILE A 242 -9.20 -8.62 -12.61
C ILE A 242 -9.25 -10.10 -12.19
N SER A 243 -8.13 -10.67 -11.79
CA SER A 243 -8.06 -12.07 -11.33
C SER A 243 -6.75 -12.38 -10.59
N PRO A 244 -6.73 -13.46 -9.78
CA PRO A 244 -5.51 -13.96 -9.16
C PRO A 244 -4.40 -14.29 -10.17
N GLU A 245 -4.75 -14.91 -11.30
CA GLU A 245 -3.78 -15.32 -12.33
C GLU A 245 -3.09 -14.10 -12.96
N ALA A 246 -3.84 -13.02 -13.21
CA ALA A 246 -3.28 -11.78 -13.73
C ALA A 246 -2.30 -11.12 -12.72
N SER A 247 -2.58 -11.25 -11.42
CA SER A 247 -1.67 -10.83 -10.37
C SER A 247 -0.37 -11.63 -10.36
N HIS A 248 -0.47 -12.97 -10.52
CA HIS A 248 0.70 -13.85 -10.62
C HIS A 248 1.58 -13.51 -11.82
N GLU A 249 0.99 -13.21 -12.99
CA GLU A 249 1.75 -12.82 -14.19
C GLU A 249 2.58 -11.57 -13.95
N VAL A 250 2.02 -10.56 -13.29
CA VAL A 250 2.72 -9.31 -12.95
C VAL A 250 3.86 -9.57 -11.97
N ALA A 251 3.59 -10.29 -10.88
CA ALA A 251 4.59 -10.60 -9.86
C ALA A 251 5.72 -11.47 -10.43
N HIS A 252 5.39 -12.49 -11.23
CA HIS A 252 6.37 -13.34 -11.92
C HIS A 252 7.25 -12.52 -12.89
N ARG A 253 6.64 -11.62 -13.68
CA ARG A 253 7.36 -10.74 -14.60
C ARG A 253 8.34 -9.83 -13.85
N ALA A 254 7.93 -9.27 -12.71
CA ALA A 254 8.79 -8.47 -11.86
C ALA A 254 9.99 -9.28 -11.33
N CYS A 255 9.76 -10.48 -10.78
CA CYS A 255 10.81 -11.34 -10.22
C CYS A 255 11.77 -11.90 -11.28
N SER A 256 11.25 -12.28 -12.47
CA SER A 256 12.04 -12.98 -13.48
C SER A 256 12.83 -12.03 -14.40
N ILE A 257 12.36 -10.80 -14.60
CA ILE A 257 12.93 -9.89 -15.60
C ILE A 257 13.58 -8.65 -14.94
N PHE A 258 12.83 -7.89 -14.17
CA PHE A 258 13.23 -6.55 -13.75
C PHE A 258 13.93 -6.53 -12.38
N LEU A 259 13.43 -7.27 -11.40
CA LEU A 259 13.84 -7.21 -9.99
C LEU A 259 14.42 -8.55 -9.50
N LYS A 260 15.21 -9.22 -10.34
CA LYS A 260 15.76 -10.58 -10.08
C LYS A 260 16.49 -10.73 -8.74
N TYR A 261 17.14 -9.68 -8.27
CA TYR A 261 17.97 -9.69 -7.07
C TYR A 261 17.36 -8.90 -5.90
N ARG A 262 16.07 -8.57 -6.00
CA ARG A 262 15.36 -7.84 -4.94
C ARG A 262 14.51 -8.82 -4.13
N PRO A 263 14.89 -9.12 -2.88
CA PRO A 263 14.19 -10.12 -2.07
C PRO A 263 12.75 -9.71 -1.72
N ASP A 264 12.48 -8.42 -1.59
CA ASP A 264 11.16 -7.87 -1.24
C ASP A 264 10.05 -8.35 -2.20
N ILE A 265 10.27 -8.22 -3.51
CA ILE A 265 9.27 -8.65 -4.51
C ILE A 265 9.14 -10.17 -4.57
N HIS A 266 10.24 -10.92 -4.39
CA HIS A 266 10.19 -12.38 -4.35
C HIS A 266 9.42 -12.89 -3.13
N LEU A 267 9.63 -12.28 -1.95
CA LEU A 267 8.88 -12.62 -0.74
C LEU A 267 7.39 -12.28 -0.88
N PHE A 268 7.07 -11.13 -1.46
CA PHE A 268 5.70 -10.78 -1.80
C PHE A 268 5.07 -11.82 -2.76
N TYR A 269 5.82 -12.23 -3.80
CA TYR A 269 5.32 -13.23 -4.76
C TYR A 269 5.09 -14.59 -4.10
N ALA A 270 5.97 -15.01 -3.19
CA ALA A 270 5.78 -16.24 -2.42
C ALA A 270 4.51 -16.17 -1.53
N ASP A 271 4.30 -15.03 -0.84
CA ASP A 271 3.09 -14.81 -0.03
C ASP A 271 1.82 -14.82 -0.90
N LEU A 272 1.87 -14.24 -2.09
CA LEU A 272 0.77 -14.23 -3.06
C LEU A 272 0.43 -15.64 -3.54
N LEU A 273 1.44 -16.44 -3.90
CA LEU A 273 1.27 -17.84 -4.29
C LEU A 273 0.68 -18.68 -3.16
N GLU A 274 1.17 -18.50 -1.93
CA GLU A 274 0.64 -19.17 -0.74
C GLU A 274 -0.85 -18.83 -0.52
N SER A 275 -1.21 -17.55 -0.63
CA SER A 275 -2.59 -17.09 -0.41
C SER A 275 -3.59 -17.71 -1.39
N HIS A 276 -3.13 -18.05 -2.59
CA HIS A 276 -3.95 -18.69 -3.63
C HIS A 276 -3.80 -20.21 -3.67
N GLY A 277 -3.05 -20.81 -2.72
CA GLY A 277 -2.91 -22.26 -2.59
C GLY A 277 -1.89 -22.92 -3.52
N TYR A 278 -1.04 -22.13 -4.21
CA TYR A 278 0.06 -22.62 -5.05
C TYR A 278 1.29 -22.94 -4.19
N VAL A 279 1.16 -23.96 -3.34
CA VAL A 279 2.14 -24.28 -2.28
C VAL A 279 3.52 -24.67 -2.82
N GLU A 280 3.58 -25.47 -3.89
CA GLU A 280 4.84 -25.92 -4.45
C GLU A 280 5.61 -24.80 -5.15
N GLU A 281 4.89 -23.94 -5.86
CA GLU A 281 5.46 -22.76 -6.51
C GLU A 281 5.97 -21.77 -5.46
N ALA A 282 5.21 -21.51 -4.38
CA ALA A 282 5.64 -20.67 -3.28
C ALA A 282 6.93 -21.23 -2.62
N ARG A 283 6.97 -22.56 -2.37
CA ARG A 283 8.16 -23.24 -1.86
C ARG A 283 9.38 -23.05 -2.75
N GLN A 284 9.19 -23.15 -4.06
CA GLN A 284 10.25 -22.94 -5.02
C GLN A 284 10.80 -21.50 -4.99
N VAL A 285 9.90 -20.51 -4.86
CA VAL A 285 10.29 -19.10 -4.72
C VAL A 285 11.08 -18.90 -3.43
N TYR A 286 10.62 -19.43 -2.28
CA TYR A 286 11.35 -19.33 -1.02
C TYR A 286 12.74 -19.99 -1.08
N ARG A 287 12.86 -21.16 -1.71
CA ARG A 287 14.16 -21.83 -1.93
C ARG A 287 15.10 -20.98 -2.79
N ASN A 288 14.56 -20.34 -3.83
CA ASN A 288 15.34 -19.44 -4.66
C ASN A 288 15.82 -18.21 -3.87
N VAL A 289 14.95 -17.61 -3.05
CA VAL A 289 15.32 -16.46 -2.21
C VAL A 289 16.42 -16.83 -1.22
N THR A 290 16.24 -17.91 -0.47
CA THR A 290 17.17 -18.34 0.57
C THR A 290 18.48 -18.94 0.02
N GLY A 291 18.45 -19.47 -1.20
CA GLY A 291 19.61 -20.10 -1.83
C GLY A 291 20.45 -19.17 -2.70
N SER A 292 19.85 -18.16 -3.36
CA SER A 292 20.55 -17.34 -4.35
C SER A 292 20.32 -15.84 -4.26
N VAL A 293 19.06 -15.40 -4.10
CA VAL A 293 18.74 -13.96 -4.16
C VAL A 293 19.21 -13.23 -2.91
N ALA A 294 19.01 -13.84 -1.74
CA ALA A 294 19.33 -13.26 -0.44
C ALA A 294 19.70 -14.35 0.59
N ALA A 295 20.75 -15.10 0.32
CA ALA A 295 21.20 -16.24 1.13
C ALA A 295 21.51 -15.90 2.60
N GLY A 296 21.76 -14.62 2.93
CA GLY A 296 22.01 -14.15 4.30
C GLY A 296 20.82 -13.44 4.95
N LEU A 297 19.68 -13.31 4.28
CA LEU A 297 18.54 -12.57 4.80
C LEU A 297 17.72 -13.42 5.77
N VAL A 298 17.92 -13.22 7.08
CA VAL A 298 17.24 -13.97 8.16
C VAL A 298 15.72 -13.93 8.02
N GLU A 299 15.15 -12.77 7.64
CA GLU A 299 13.71 -12.63 7.44
C GLU A 299 13.17 -13.61 6.39
N ALA A 300 13.89 -13.82 5.28
CA ALA A 300 13.47 -14.76 4.24
C ALA A 300 13.40 -16.20 4.78
N PHE A 301 14.38 -16.61 5.59
CA PHE A 301 14.36 -17.93 6.20
C PHE A 301 13.24 -18.08 7.25
N VAL A 302 13.01 -17.05 8.08
CA VAL A 302 11.92 -17.08 9.07
C VAL A 302 10.55 -17.15 8.37
N ARG A 303 10.37 -16.38 7.30
CA ARG A 303 9.14 -16.46 6.48
C ARG A 303 9.00 -17.83 5.83
N PHE A 304 10.08 -18.39 5.30
CA PHE A 304 10.07 -19.72 4.71
C PHE A 304 9.73 -20.79 5.75
N ALA A 305 10.35 -20.77 6.93
CA ALA A 305 10.02 -21.70 8.01
C ALA A 305 8.55 -21.58 8.47
N ASN A 306 8.03 -20.36 8.57
CA ASN A 306 6.62 -20.13 8.87
C ASN A 306 5.68 -20.63 7.77
N PHE A 307 6.07 -20.48 6.51
CA PHE A 307 5.35 -21.04 5.37
C PHE A 307 5.30 -22.58 5.44
N GLU A 308 6.45 -23.26 5.65
CA GLU A 308 6.49 -24.73 5.78
C GLU A 308 5.60 -25.20 6.95
N ARG A 309 5.60 -24.47 8.06
CA ARG A 309 4.69 -24.75 9.19
C ARG A 309 3.22 -24.63 8.78
N ARG A 310 2.83 -23.54 8.07
CA ARG A 310 1.44 -23.34 7.61
C ARG A 310 1.02 -24.38 6.58
N SER A 311 1.96 -24.84 5.77
CA SER A 311 1.76 -25.91 4.77
C SER A 311 1.70 -27.31 5.39
N GLY A 312 1.81 -27.45 6.73
CA GLY A 312 1.75 -28.74 7.42
C GLY A 312 3.05 -29.54 7.36
N ASN A 313 4.20 -28.90 7.10
CA ASN A 313 5.51 -29.52 7.03
C ASN A 313 6.47 -28.98 8.12
N PRO A 314 6.29 -29.32 9.40
CA PRO A 314 7.15 -28.83 10.49
C PRO A 314 8.59 -29.35 10.40
N GLU A 315 8.79 -30.52 9.76
CA GLU A 315 10.13 -31.07 9.52
C GLU A 315 10.91 -30.21 8.55
N GLY A 316 10.29 -29.80 7.44
CA GLY A 316 10.87 -28.84 6.48
C GLY A 316 11.19 -27.50 7.13
N ALA A 317 10.33 -26.98 8.00
CA ALA A 317 10.62 -25.75 8.75
C ALA A 317 11.83 -25.93 9.67
N THR A 318 11.99 -27.08 10.31
CA THR A 318 13.17 -27.41 11.14
C THR A 318 14.45 -27.42 10.31
N GLU A 319 14.41 -28.01 9.11
CA GLU A 319 15.55 -28.00 8.18
C GLU A 319 15.96 -26.60 7.75
N VAL A 320 14.98 -25.74 7.48
CA VAL A 320 15.23 -24.33 7.13
C VAL A 320 15.95 -23.60 8.25
N TYR A 321 15.54 -23.77 9.51
CA TYR A 321 16.23 -23.16 10.66
C TYR A 321 17.63 -23.72 10.86
N LYS A 322 17.83 -25.04 10.73
CA LYS A 322 19.16 -25.67 10.82
C LYS A 322 20.08 -25.16 9.73
N ALA A 323 19.59 -25.04 8.50
CA ALA A 323 20.35 -24.47 7.38
C ALA A 323 20.77 -23.03 7.65
N LEU A 324 19.87 -22.22 8.21
CA LEU A 324 20.16 -20.83 8.57
C LEU A 324 21.21 -20.72 9.69
N LEU A 325 21.12 -21.56 10.72
CA LEU A 325 22.12 -21.62 11.79
C LEU A 325 23.50 -22.07 11.27
N ALA A 326 23.53 -23.03 10.33
CA ALA A 326 24.74 -23.49 9.69
C ALA A 326 25.38 -22.42 8.78
N ALA A 327 24.57 -21.61 8.11
CA ALA A 327 25.05 -20.49 7.29
C ALA A 327 25.62 -19.34 8.14
N ASN A 328 25.06 -19.10 9.33
CA ASN A 328 25.50 -18.05 10.26
C ASN A 328 26.50 -18.62 11.29
N ARG A 329 27.71 -18.93 10.85
CA ARG A 329 28.75 -19.50 11.73
C ARG A 329 29.21 -18.49 12.78
N PRO A 330 29.57 -18.95 14.00
CA PRO A 330 30.08 -18.06 15.05
C PRO A 330 31.37 -17.34 14.68
N ASP A 331 32.18 -17.97 13.81
CA ASP A 331 33.49 -17.47 13.38
C ASP A 331 33.44 -16.37 12.33
N ASP A 332 32.25 -16.09 11.75
CA ASP A 332 32.07 -15.03 10.77
C ASP A 332 31.61 -13.73 11.46
N PRO A 333 32.47 -12.69 11.54
CA PRO A 333 32.16 -11.46 12.25
C PRO A 333 30.96 -10.69 11.64
N GLN A 334 30.62 -10.91 10.37
CA GLN A 334 29.48 -10.26 9.72
C GLN A 334 28.14 -10.93 10.07
N ASN A 335 28.14 -12.26 10.21
CA ASN A 335 26.93 -13.05 10.43
C ASN A 335 26.75 -13.48 11.89
N SER A 336 27.77 -13.41 12.72
CA SER A 336 27.71 -13.82 14.14
C SER A 336 26.67 -13.01 14.94
N SER A 337 26.43 -11.74 14.59
CA SER A 337 25.46 -10.89 15.27
C SER A 337 24.00 -11.34 15.09
N LEU A 338 23.69 -12.07 14.02
CA LEU A 338 22.34 -12.55 13.70
C LEU A 338 22.03 -13.92 14.33
N ARG A 339 23.07 -14.69 14.65
CA ARG A 339 22.93 -16.05 15.22
C ARG A 339 22.07 -16.12 16.49
N PRO A 340 22.21 -15.20 17.47
CA PRO A 340 21.34 -15.20 18.65
C PRO A 340 19.87 -15.08 18.29
N TYR A 341 19.55 -14.16 17.39
CA TYR A 341 18.18 -13.93 16.94
C TYR A 341 17.58 -15.17 16.25
N VAL A 342 18.35 -15.82 15.40
CA VAL A 342 17.95 -17.06 14.73
C VAL A 342 17.73 -18.19 15.73
N ALA A 343 18.62 -18.36 16.69
CA ALA A 343 18.53 -19.38 17.74
C ALA A 343 17.27 -19.18 18.61
N LEU A 344 16.95 -17.92 18.97
CA LEU A 344 15.73 -17.58 19.69
C LEU A 344 14.46 -17.98 18.93
N HIS A 345 14.41 -17.66 17.63
CA HIS A 345 13.26 -18.02 16.78
C HIS A 345 13.14 -19.53 16.62
N PHE A 346 14.24 -20.22 16.42
CA PHE A 346 14.26 -21.69 16.27
C PHE A 346 13.83 -22.39 17.56
N ALA A 347 14.38 -22.02 18.71
CA ALA A 347 14.00 -22.60 19.99
C ALA A 347 12.51 -22.37 20.31
N ARG A 348 11.97 -21.16 20.03
CA ARG A 348 10.55 -20.88 20.14
C ARG A 348 9.70 -21.76 19.21
N PHE A 349 10.17 -22.01 17.99
CA PHE A 349 9.50 -22.87 17.04
C PHE A 349 9.50 -24.32 17.54
N GLN A 350 10.63 -24.84 18.04
CA GLN A 350 10.74 -26.17 18.63
C GLN A 350 9.78 -26.34 19.80
N THR A 351 9.71 -25.36 20.70
CA THR A 351 8.81 -25.41 21.87
C THR A 351 7.34 -25.36 21.49
N LYS A 352 6.94 -24.38 20.66
CA LYS A 352 5.52 -24.09 20.41
C LYS A 352 4.89 -24.97 19.34
N VAL A 353 5.66 -25.36 18.33
CA VAL A 353 5.16 -26.06 17.13
C VAL A 353 5.53 -27.53 17.16
N VAL A 354 6.81 -27.85 17.28
CA VAL A 354 7.30 -29.23 17.26
C VAL A 354 7.03 -29.94 18.58
N LYS A 355 6.94 -29.20 19.70
CA LYS A 355 6.82 -29.70 21.07
C LYS A 355 8.08 -30.48 21.52
N ASP A 356 9.22 -30.15 20.94
CA ASP A 356 10.53 -30.73 21.28
C ASP A 356 11.24 -29.81 22.29
N ILE A 357 10.98 -30.06 23.58
CA ILE A 357 11.54 -29.25 24.68
C ILE A 357 13.05 -29.49 24.80
N GLU A 358 13.51 -30.75 24.65
CA GLU A 358 14.93 -31.09 24.74
C GLU A 358 15.74 -30.50 23.59
N GLY A 359 15.18 -30.52 22.36
CA GLY A 359 15.79 -29.83 21.21
C GLY A 359 15.89 -28.34 21.41
N ALA A 360 14.88 -27.71 22.01
CA ALA A 360 14.92 -26.27 22.34
C ALA A 360 16.01 -25.96 23.38
N ARG A 361 16.14 -26.78 24.45
CA ARG A 361 17.22 -26.68 25.44
C ARG A 361 18.60 -26.77 24.82
N ALA A 362 18.80 -27.76 23.94
CA ALA A 362 20.05 -27.95 23.22
C ALA A 362 20.38 -26.72 22.34
N THR A 363 19.37 -26.17 21.64
CA THR A 363 19.54 -24.97 20.81
C THR A 363 19.95 -23.74 21.64
N TYR A 364 19.28 -23.51 22.77
CA TYR A 364 19.66 -22.43 23.69
C TYR A 364 21.06 -22.59 24.28
N LYS A 365 21.40 -23.82 24.69
CA LYS A 365 22.72 -24.15 25.25
C LYS A 365 23.83 -23.87 24.24
N GLU A 366 23.71 -24.41 23.02
CA GLU A 366 24.68 -24.18 21.94
C GLU A 366 24.83 -22.68 21.63
N ALA A 367 23.73 -21.94 21.59
CA ALA A 367 23.77 -20.51 21.30
C ALA A 367 24.49 -19.71 22.38
N ARG A 368 24.25 -20.03 23.69
CA ARG A 368 24.94 -19.39 24.82
C ARG A 368 26.43 -19.73 24.89
N GLU A 369 26.80 -20.98 24.58
CA GLU A 369 28.22 -21.40 24.52
C GLU A 369 28.96 -20.70 23.39
N ALA A 370 28.29 -20.48 22.25
CA ALA A 370 28.88 -19.78 21.11
C ALA A 370 29.02 -18.27 21.34
N GLN A 371 28.10 -17.65 22.09
CA GLN A 371 28.07 -16.20 22.33
C GLN A 371 27.62 -15.88 23.75
N PRO A 372 28.51 -16.07 24.73
CA PRO A 372 28.22 -15.90 26.16
C PRO A 372 27.99 -14.44 26.59
N ASP A 373 28.35 -13.47 25.75
CA ASP A 373 28.20 -12.02 25.97
C ASP A 373 26.80 -11.50 25.66
N LYS A 374 25.93 -12.29 25.01
CA LYS A 374 24.61 -11.88 24.56
C LYS A 374 23.54 -12.10 25.64
N ALA A 375 23.19 -11.04 26.37
CA ALA A 375 22.20 -11.07 27.44
C ALA A 375 20.83 -11.59 27.01
N GLU A 376 20.41 -11.30 25.75
CA GLU A 376 19.13 -11.73 25.21
C GLU A 376 18.97 -13.26 25.17
N LEU A 377 20.04 -13.99 24.84
CA LEU A 377 20.03 -15.46 24.86
C LEU A 377 19.85 -16.01 26.27
N TRP A 378 20.54 -15.42 27.25
CA TRP A 378 20.43 -15.85 28.63
C TRP A 378 19.07 -15.57 29.23
N LYS A 379 18.52 -14.36 29.01
CA LYS A 379 17.18 -13.99 29.45
C LYS A 379 16.10 -14.88 28.84
N ALA A 380 16.17 -15.09 27.51
CA ALA A 380 15.21 -15.95 26.84
C ALA A 380 15.29 -17.42 27.24
N SER A 381 16.51 -17.94 27.53
CA SER A 381 16.69 -19.29 28.06
C SER A 381 16.10 -19.40 29.47
N LEU A 382 16.34 -18.38 30.31
CA LEU A 382 15.81 -18.35 31.68
C LEU A 382 14.28 -18.31 31.66
N GLN A 383 13.69 -17.42 30.84
CA GLN A 383 12.25 -17.34 30.67
C GLN A 383 11.67 -18.64 30.14
N PHE A 384 12.33 -19.29 29.19
CA PHE A 384 11.91 -20.58 28.64
C PHE A 384 11.82 -21.66 29.72
N GLU A 385 12.84 -21.81 30.60
CA GLU A 385 12.78 -22.80 31.69
C GLU A 385 11.74 -22.43 32.76
N MET A 386 11.56 -21.14 33.06
CA MET A 386 10.49 -20.67 33.94
C MET A 386 9.10 -21.00 33.38
N ASP A 387 8.90 -20.83 32.05
CA ASP A 387 7.65 -21.17 31.38
C ASP A 387 7.36 -22.70 31.43
N GLN A 388 8.42 -23.56 31.42
CA GLN A 388 8.22 -25.01 31.57
C GLN A 388 7.74 -25.35 33.00
N VAL A 389 8.35 -24.74 34.03
CA VAL A 389 7.89 -24.92 35.43
C VAL A 389 6.44 -24.46 35.61
N ALA A 390 6.08 -23.33 34.98
CA ALA A 390 4.71 -22.80 35.04
C ALA A 390 3.67 -23.69 34.31
N ALA A 391 4.11 -24.44 33.29
CA ALA A 391 3.25 -25.32 32.48
C ALA A 391 3.09 -26.73 33.08
N ALA A 392 3.84 -27.10 34.11
CA ALA A 392 3.75 -28.42 34.77
C ALA A 392 2.47 -28.54 35.60
N ASP A 393 1.59 -29.48 35.22
CA ASP A 393 0.24 -29.64 35.81
C ASP A 393 0.22 -30.18 37.24
N ASP A 394 1.29 -30.85 37.72
CA ASP A 394 1.33 -31.59 38.97
C ASP A 394 2.17 -30.94 40.09
N THR A 395 1.68 -29.90 40.70
CA THR A 395 2.31 -29.14 41.78
C THR A 395 3.34 -28.10 41.28
N PRO A 396 2.95 -26.84 41.12
CA PRO A 396 3.91 -25.77 40.84
C PRO A 396 4.86 -25.63 42.03
N GLY A 397 6.08 -26.04 41.84
CA GLY A 397 7.11 -25.91 42.89
C GLY A 397 8.49 -26.24 42.37
N LEU A 398 9.48 -25.52 42.91
CA LEU A 398 10.91 -25.68 42.62
C LEU A 398 11.53 -27.05 42.95
N ALA A 399 10.74 -28.00 43.41
CA ALA A 399 11.18 -29.34 43.73
C ALA A 399 11.20 -30.31 42.53
N THR A 400 10.97 -29.79 41.32
CA THR A 400 11.05 -30.55 40.06
C THR A 400 12.41 -30.38 39.41
N ASP A 401 12.81 -31.33 38.56
CA ASP A 401 14.05 -31.25 37.75
C ASP A 401 14.11 -29.95 36.95
N GLU A 402 12.98 -29.42 36.53
CA GLU A 402 12.85 -28.15 35.80
C GLU A 402 13.17 -26.93 36.70
N GLY A 403 12.76 -26.95 37.96
CA GLY A 403 13.12 -25.91 38.95
C GLY A 403 14.64 -25.88 39.23
N GLU A 404 15.30 -27.04 39.26
CA GLU A 404 16.77 -27.13 39.40
C GLU A 404 17.49 -26.52 38.19
N GLN A 405 16.95 -26.71 36.98
CA GLN A 405 17.51 -26.12 35.75
C GLN A 405 17.40 -24.59 35.75
N VAL A 406 16.28 -24.02 36.20
CA VAL A 406 16.14 -22.57 36.38
C VAL A 406 17.19 -22.03 37.36
N GLU A 407 17.42 -22.73 38.50
CA GLU A 407 18.43 -22.31 39.48
C GLU A 407 19.86 -22.40 38.96
N GLU A 408 20.19 -23.47 38.23
CA GLU A 408 21.50 -23.65 37.66
C GLU A 408 21.79 -22.59 36.60
N LEU A 409 20.84 -22.34 35.71
CA LEU A 409 20.94 -21.31 34.69
C LEU A 409 21.10 -19.92 35.31
N PHE A 410 20.31 -19.61 36.32
CA PHE A 410 20.41 -18.35 37.03
C PHE A 410 21.78 -18.17 37.73
N LYS A 411 22.32 -19.24 38.35
CA LYS A 411 23.68 -19.22 38.94
C LYS A 411 24.76 -18.93 37.89
N GLN A 412 24.61 -19.45 36.67
CA GLN A 412 25.52 -19.15 35.56
C GLN A 412 25.45 -17.67 35.13
N ILE A 413 24.24 -17.08 35.10
CA ILE A 413 24.04 -15.65 34.77
C ILE A 413 24.72 -14.72 35.77
N VAL A 414 24.61 -15.01 37.06
CA VAL A 414 25.04 -14.12 38.15
C VAL A 414 26.43 -14.50 38.69
N GLY A 415 26.98 -15.64 38.30
CA GLY A 415 28.25 -16.16 38.78
C GLY A 415 29.48 -15.31 38.41
N GLU A 416 30.59 -15.52 39.10
CA GLU A 416 31.85 -14.77 38.88
C GLU A 416 32.44 -14.96 37.47
N GLY A 417 32.03 -16.02 36.73
CA GLY A 417 32.43 -16.28 35.35
C GLY A 417 31.53 -15.68 34.26
N SER A 418 30.47 -14.95 34.65
CA SER A 418 29.52 -14.37 33.70
C SER A 418 30.15 -13.21 32.90
N GLN A 419 30.00 -13.26 31.58
CA GLN A 419 30.43 -12.19 30.65
C GLN A 419 29.37 -11.08 30.49
N LEU A 420 28.24 -11.19 31.18
CA LEU A 420 27.13 -10.24 31.09
C LEU A 420 27.41 -8.94 31.84
N SER A 421 26.85 -7.86 31.33
CA SER A 421 26.95 -6.58 32.01
C SER A 421 26.20 -6.59 33.37
N PRO A 422 26.64 -5.80 34.35
CA PRO A 422 25.93 -5.69 35.63
C PRO A 422 24.46 -5.23 35.51
N ALA A 423 24.12 -4.50 34.44
CA ALA A 423 22.75 -4.11 34.15
C ALA A 423 21.91 -5.31 33.68
N ASP A 424 22.45 -6.15 32.80
CA ASP A 424 21.78 -7.36 32.33
C ASP A 424 21.59 -8.39 33.43
N GLN A 425 22.61 -8.53 34.32
CA GLN A 425 22.50 -9.36 35.52
C GLN A 425 21.39 -8.85 36.47
N HIS A 426 21.22 -7.52 36.59
CA HIS A 426 20.15 -6.92 37.39
C HIS A 426 18.76 -7.27 36.84
N GLU A 427 18.57 -7.20 35.50
CA GLU A 427 17.30 -7.58 34.89
C GLU A 427 17.01 -9.09 35.08
N ALA A 428 18.03 -9.94 34.95
CA ALA A 428 17.88 -11.37 35.24
C ALA A 428 17.50 -11.62 36.72
N TRP A 429 18.05 -10.83 37.68
CA TRP A 429 17.64 -10.87 39.09
C TRP A 429 16.18 -10.50 39.28
N GLN A 430 15.68 -9.50 38.56
CA GLN A 430 14.27 -9.09 38.66
C GLN A 430 13.35 -10.21 38.16
N LEU A 431 13.61 -10.79 37.01
CA LEU A 431 12.85 -11.94 36.48
C LEU A 431 12.88 -13.13 37.45
N TYR A 432 14.06 -13.44 38.01
CA TYR A 432 14.18 -14.56 38.95
C TYR A 432 13.48 -14.30 40.29
N MET A 433 13.46 -13.05 40.77
CA MET A 433 12.73 -12.69 41.99
C MET A 433 11.22 -12.84 41.79
N GLU A 434 10.68 -12.37 40.68
CA GLU A 434 9.28 -12.52 40.29
C GLU A 434 8.89 -14.03 40.23
N PHE A 435 9.70 -14.81 39.53
CA PHE A 435 9.51 -16.26 39.48
C PHE A 435 9.54 -16.93 40.86
N LYS A 436 10.45 -16.53 41.77
CA LYS A 436 10.52 -17.06 43.14
C LYS A 436 9.32 -16.63 43.98
N GLU A 437 8.77 -15.46 43.82
CA GLU A 437 7.55 -15.02 44.50
C GLU A 437 6.34 -15.85 44.09
N ASP A 438 6.25 -16.23 42.79
CA ASP A 438 5.12 -17.00 42.25
C ASP A 438 5.24 -18.52 42.53
N PHE A 439 6.45 -19.08 42.45
CA PHE A 439 6.64 -20.54 42.42
C PHE A 439 7.45 -21.14 43.58
N ALA A 440 7.92 -20.32 44.53
CA ALA A 440 8.67 -20.86 45.68
C ALA A 440 7.78 -21.70 46.60
N ALA A 441 8.25 -22.90 46.96
CA ALA A 441 7.53 -23.79 47.89
C ALA A 441 7.34 -23.20 49.31
N ASN A 442 8.18 -22.27 49.72
CA ASN A 442 8.07 -21.63 51.01
C ASN A 442 8.63 -20.21 51.04
N ILE A 443 8.12 -19.41 51.94
CA ILE A 443 8.52 -17.98 52.12
C ILE A 443 9.97 -17.81 52.58
N LYS A 444 10.60 -18.85 53.14
CA LYS A 444 12.00 -18.77 53.59
C LYS A 444 12.92 -18.66 52.38
N ASP A 445 12.62 -19.40 51.29
CA ASP A 445 13.42 -19.35 50.06
C ASP A 445 13.32 -18.00 49.38
N VAL A 446 12.14 -17.40 49.37
CA VAL A 446 11.92 -16.03 48.86
C VAL A 446 12.76 -15.02 49.65
N ARG A 447 12.75 -15.11 51.02
CA ARG A 447 13.54 -14.23 51.88
C ARG A 447 15.04 -14.39 51.69
N ILE A 448 15.52 -15.63 51.53
CA ILE A 448 16.93 -15.91 51.24
C ILE A 448 17.33 -15.30 49.90
N THR A 449 16.51 -15.46 48.89
CA THR A 449 16.75 -14.94 47.55
C THR A 449 16.74 -13.42 47.53
N ARG A 450 15.79 -12.78 48.21
CA ARG A 450 15.72 -11.32 48.40
C ARG A 450 16.99 -10.78 49.09
N GLY A 451 17.46 -11.44 50.15
CA GLY A 451 18.71 -11.05 50.83
C GLY A 451 19.96 -11.20 49.93
N LYS A 452 19.97 -12.14 48.98
CA LYS A 452 21.05 -12.23 47.98
C LYS A 452 20.95 -11.09 46.97
N TYR A 453 19.75 -10.77 46.53
CA TYR A 453 19.50 -9.64 45.61
C TYR A 453 19.91 -8.29 46.23
N ASP A 454 19.56 -8.05 47.48
CA ASP A 454 19.96 -6.81 48.19
C ASP A 454 21.50 -6.68 48.27
N LYS A 455 22.20 -7.78 48.55
CA LYS A 455 23.68 -7.82 48.53
C LYS A 455 24.23 -7.53 47.13
N PHE A 456 23.60 -8.04 46.06
CA PHE A 456 23.99 -7.74 44.69
C PHE A 456 23.79 -6.26 44.37
N GLN A 457 22.66 -5.66 44.76
CA GLN A 457 22.40 -4.23 44.58
C GLN A 457 23.42 -3.33 45.32
N LEU A 458 23.78 -3.70 46.55
CA LEU A 458 24.81 -2.98 47.33
C LEU A 458 26.19 -3.04 46.65
N LYS A 459 26.57 -4.20 46.09
CA LYS A 459 27.80 -4.34 45.29
C LYS A 459 27.76 -3.46 44.03
N LEU A 460 26.62 -3.37 43.37
CA LEU A 460 26.42 -2.54 42.20
C LEU A 460 26.55 -1.04 42.55
N ALA A 461 25.93 -0.62 43.62
CA ALA A 461 25.98 0.75 44.14
C ALA A 461 27.40 1.15 44.55
N SER A 462 28.17 0.23 45.16
CA SER A 462 29.56 0.49 45.57
C SER A 462 30.50 0.66 44.37
N LYS A 463 30.27 -0.09 43.26
CA LYS A 463 31.03 0.06 41.99
C LYS A 463 30.69 1.35 41.23
N LYS A 464 29.51 1.94 41.43
CA LYS A 464 29.09 3.21 40.81
C LYS A 464 29.59 4.46 41.55
N ARG A 465 30.16 4.35 42.78
CA ARG A 465 30.80 5.49 43.44
C ARG A 465 32.15 5.75 42.76
N PRO A 466 32.40 6.94 42.20
CA PRO A 466 33.73 7.35 41.77
C PRO A 466 34.64 7.36 43.00
N ALA A 467 35.87 6.80 42.85
CA ALA A 467 36.89 6.94 43.87
C ALA A 467 37.08 8.43 44.18
N SER A 468 36.56 8.87 45.30
CA SER A 468 36.84 10.21 45.82
C SER A 468 38.33 10.28 46.13
N THR A 469 39.03 11.11 45.42
CA THR A 469 40.40 11.55 45.62
C THR A 469 40.66 11.74 47.11
N GLU A 470 41.59 10.98 47.66
CA GLU A 470 42.20 11.25 48.96
C GLU A 470 42.87 12.63 48.87
N LEU A 471 42.31 13.60 49.54
CA LEU A 471 42.99 14.84 49.92
C LEU A 471 43.43 14.69 51.35
N GLU A 472 44.73 14.55 51.49
CA GLU A 472 45.45 14.62 52.76
C GLU A 472 45.16 15.88 53.54
N GLY A 473 45.17 15.71 54.80
CA GLY A 473 45.02 16.47 55.94
C GLY A 473 45.34 17.96 55.99
N SER A 474 44.67 18.64 56.90
CA SER A 474 45.28 19.39 58.01
C SER A 474 44.19 19.96 58.88
N ASP A 475 44.41 19.73 60.17
CA ASP A 475 43.98 20.45 61.37
C ASP A 475 43.21 21.79 61.26
N ALA A 476 42.13 21.93 61.97
CA ALA A 476 42.05 22.82 63.12
C ALA A 476 40.62 23.09 63.69
N LYS A 477 40.47 22.75 64.94
CA LYS A 477 39.78 23.50 66.02
C LYS A 477 38.35 24.01 65.89
N GLN A 478 37.56 23.42 66.79
CA GLN A 478 36.49 23.99 67.66
C GLN A 478 36.13 25.48 67.50
N ALA A 479 34.85 25.73 67.37
CA ALA A 479 34.15 26.78 68.13
C ALA A 479 32.65 26.45 68.28
N LYS A 480 32.22 26.34 69.55
CA LYS A 480 30.83 26.39 69.99
C LYS A 480 30.29 27.81 69.76
N THR A 481 29.06 27.96 69.40
CA THR A 481 28.14 28.92 70.01
C THR A 481 26.68 28.53 69.70
N GLU A 482 25.94 28.65 70.78
CA GLU A 482 24.49 28.49 70.99
C GLU A 482 23.71 29.62 70.29
N GLY A 483 22.44 29.30 69.92
CA GLY A 483 21.43 30.34 70.11
C GLY A 483 20.33 30.42 69.01
N THR A 484 19.19 29.95 69.44
CA THR A 484 17.84 30.57 69.37
C THR A 484 16.99 30.48 68.09
N LEU A 485 15.96 29.66 68.18
CA LEU A 485 14.53 29.81 67.84
C LEU A 485 14.11 30.82 66.72
N GLY A 486 13.41 30.32 65.74
CA GLY A 486 12.54 31.10 64.85
C GLY A 486 11.78 30.22 63.90
N ALA A 487 10.51 29.92 64.20
CA ALA A 487 9.58 29.20 63.41
C ALA A 487 9.15 29.96 62.13
N SER A 488 9.14 29.36 61.02
CA SER A 488 8.13 29.66 60.01
C SER A 488 8.03 28.50 59.01
N ALA A 489 6.81 28.06 58.82
CA ALA A 489 6.39 26.95 57.90
C ALA A 489 6.48 27.36 56.43
N ALA A 490 7.11 26.49 55.64
CA ALA A 490 6.82 26.41 54.21
C ALA A 490 7.05 24.97 53.75
N ALA A 491 6.02 24.40 53.18
CA ALA A 491 5.98 23.04 52.66
C ALA A 491 6.99 22.83 51.51
N PRO A 492 7.62 21.66 51.40
CA PRO A 492 8.47 21.36 50.24
C PRO A 492 7.63 20.93 49.04
N ALA A 493 7.94 21.51 47.89
CA ALA A 493 7.44 21.13 46.58
C ALA A 493 7.86 19.69 46.27
N ALA A 494 6.91 18.91 45.78
CA ALA A 494 7.11 17.56 45.32
C ALA A 494 8.04 17.56 44.10
N VAL A 495 9.14 16.82 44.21
CA VAL A 495 10.01 16.49 43.10
C VAL A 495 9.31 15.38 42.30
N ALA A 496 8.93 15.69 41.07
CA ALA A 496 8.35 14.73 40.15
C ALA A 496 9.39 13.68 39.72
N ASP A 497 9.04 12.43 39.92
CA ASP A 497 9.79 11.25 39.48
C ASP A 497 9.69 11.12 37.95
N PRO A 498 10.80 11.11 37.17
CA PRO A 498 10.76 10.99 35.73
C PRO A 498 10.40 9.57 35.21
N ASN A 499 10.18 8.58 36.09
CA ASN A 499 9.90 7.21 35.72
C ASN A 499 8.39 6.86 35.64
N ALA A 500 7.48 7.79 35.93
CA ALA A 500 6.04 7.52 35.87
C ALA A 500 5.43 7.58 34.46
N ALA A 501 6.19 8.03 33.45
CA ALA A 501 5.68 8.15 32.08
C ALA A 501 5.85 6.88 31.22
N ALA A 502 6.64 5.90 31.64
CA ALA A 502 6.90 4.68 30.87
C ALA A 502 5.91 3.51 31.14
N ALA A 503 5.13 3.60 32.22
CA ALA A 503 4.24 2.51 32.64
C ALA A 503 2.81 2.57 32.06
N TYR A 504 2.43 3.63 31.35
CA TYR A 504 1.05 3.81 30.86
C TYR A 504 0.82 3.54 29.37
N SER A 505 1.84 3.13 28.61
CA SER A 505 1.67 2.89 27.15
C SER A 505 1.46 1.42 26.75
N TYR A 506 1.40 0.47 27.70
CA TYR A 506 1.26 -0.97 27.38
C TYR A 506 -0.15 -1.57 27.59
N ALA A 507 -1.13 -0.78 27.99
CA ALA A 507 -2.45 -1.30 28.37
C ALA A 507 -3.64 -0.90 27.49
N GLN A 508 -3.45 -0.46 26.25
CA GLN A 508 -4.57 -0.29 25.30
C GLN A 508 -4.14 -0.59 23.87
N GLN A 509 -4.13 -1.87 23.50
CA GLN A 509 -4.35 -2.26 22.12
C GLN A 509 -5.59 -3.14 22.06
N PRO A 510 -6.64 -2.75 21.31
CA PRO A 510 -7.73 -3.65 21.02
C PRO A 510 -7.25 -4.68 20.00
N ALA A 511 -7.63 -5.93 20.24
CA ALA A 511 -7.45 -7.02 19.29
C ALA A 511 -8.15 -6.67 17.96
N ALA A 512 -7.40 -6.34 16.93
CA ALA A 512 -7.86 -6.25 15.56
C ALA A 512 -7.05 -7.23 14.72
N ALA A 513 -7.81 -7.99 13.95
CA ALA A 513 -7.40 -9.05 13.05
C ALA A 513 -6.24 -8.64 12.13
N GLY A 514 -5.38 -9.63 11.86
CA GLY A 514 -4.19 -9.58 11.04
C GLY A 514 -4.28 -8.74 9.76
N ALA A 515 -3.53 -7.66 9.79
CA ALA A 515 -2.93 -7.06 8.61
C ALA A 515 -1.50 -6.72 9.00
N THR A 516 -0.56 -7.54 8.58
CA THR A 516 0.86 -7.20 8.64
C THR A 516 1.08 -6.02 7.72
N THR A 517 1.10 -4.82 8.28
CA THR A 517 1.55 -3.62 7.56
C THR A 517 3.02 -3.81 7.22
N TYR A 518 3.27 -4.06 5.94
CA TYR A 518 4.57 -4.01 5.31
C TYR A 518 5.14 -2.59 5.46
N ASP A 519 6.28 -2.46 6.14
CA ASP A 519 7.01 -1.19 6.23
C ASP A 519 8.06 -1.13 5.10
N PRO A 520 7.82 -0.34 4.04
CA PRO A 520 8.75 -0.22 2.91
C PRO A 520 10.11 0.39 3.29
N ASN A 521 10.18 1.14 4.42
CA ASN A 521 11.38 1.85 4.83
C ASN A 521 12.39 0.96 5.59
N ALA A 522 11.93 -0.13 6.21
CA ALA A 522 12.82 -1.07 6.89
C ALA A 522 13.85 -1.67 5.93
N TYR A 523 13.45 -1.93 4.68
CA TYR A 523 14.33 -2.46 3.63
C TYR A 523 15.29 -1.42 3.04
N GLN A 524 14.87 -0.18 2.88
CA GLN A 524 15.74 0.88 2.39
C GLN A 524 16.89 1.15 3.35
N ASN A 525 16.64 1.13 4.64
CA ASN A 525 17.66 1.29 5.67
C ASN A 525 18.66 0.11 5.71
N TYR A 526 18.20 -1.12 5.51
CA TYR A 526 19.06 -2.29 5.41
C TYR A 526 20.02 -2.20 4.21
N TYR A 527 19.52 -1.83 3.03
CA TYR A 527 20.34 -1.71 1.83
C TYR A 527 21.24 -0.46 1.81
N ALA A 528 20.84 0.63 2.44
CA ALA A 528 21.68 1.81 2.60
C ALA A 528 22.91 1.54 3.48
N GLN A 529 22.78 0.66 4.48
CA GLN A 529 23.90 0.24 5.36
C GLN A 529 24.80 -0.83 4.73
N HIS A 530 24.31 -1.63 3.77
CA HIS A 530 25.04 -2.76 3.20
C HIS A 530 25.40 -2.62 1.72
N SER A 531 25.12 -1.49 1.06
CA SER A 531 25.40 -1.27 -0.36
C SER A 531 26.88 -1.04 -0.73
N THR A 532 27.80 -1.07 0.24
CA THR A 532 29.24 -0.85 0.00
C THR A 532 30.02 -2.11 -0.38
N SER A 533 29.39 -3.28 -0.50
CA SER A 533 30.07 -4.57 -0.72
C SER A 533 29.76 -5.27 -2.04
N TYR A 534 29.17 -4.62 -3.02
CA TYR A 534 28.99 -5.26 -4.34
C TYR A 534 30.04 -4.77 -5.34
N PRO A 535 30.74 -5.69 -6.06
CA PRO A 535 31.67 -5.31 -7.11
C PRO A 535 30.92 -4.60 -8.24
N GLN A 536 31.39 -3.40 -8.59
CA GLN A 536 30.95 -2.71 -9.79
C GLN A 536 31.31 -3.55 -11.02
N TYR A 537 30.34 -4.17 -11.65
CA TYR A 537 30.50 -4.73 -12.99
C TYR A 537 30.58 -3.59 -14.00
N SER A 538 31.80 -3.31 -14.46
CA SER A 538 32.05 -2.46 -15.62
C SER A 538 31.62 -3.23 -16.87
N TYR A 539 30.62 -2.77 -17.58
CA TYR A 539 30.31 -3.24 -18.94
C TYR A 539 31.38 -2.75 -19.90
N PRO A 540 31.97 -3.61 -20.75
CA PRO A 540 32.84 -3.16 -21.82
C PRO A 540 31.97 -2.38 -22.84
N GLN A 541 32.38 -1.15 -23.11
CA GLN A 541 31.88 -0.40 -24.27
C GLN A 541 32.36 -1.12 -25.52
N GLN A 542 31.45 -1.67 -26.31
CA GLN A 542 31.68 -1.99 -27.71
C GLN A 542 30.84 -1.07 -28.57
N TYR A 543 31.51 -0.53 -29.56
CA TYR A 543 31.17 0.48 -30.57
C TYR A 543 29.80 0.30 -31.24
#